data_3681245e69c588a5140dd638ab6eb99a
#
_entry.id   3681245e69c588a5140dd638ab6eb99a
#
_cell.length_a   1.000
_cell.length_b   1.000
_cell.length_c   1.000
_cell.angle_alpha   90.00
_cell.angle_beta   90.00
_cell.angle_gamma   90.00
#
_symmetry.space_group_name_H-M   'P 1'
#
loop_
_entity.id
_entity.type
_entity.pdbx_description
1 polymer ?
#
loop_
_entity_poly.entity_id
_entity_poly.type
_entity_poly.pdbx_seq_one_letter_code
_entity_poly.pdbx_strand_id
1 'polypeptide(L)'
;MTLPFSLWWLFLAILAILITASSIGSILALKYGSQNPTISNLNARINAWWVMTLVLVLAFVTGHIGSTFLFFLVSFAALRECLSLVYSRRGDYAVLVACFYVVLPVQYYFVLTDWYGMFAIFIPVYAFLLLPILAGLSGDPTRFLDRTAKIQWSLMVSVFCISHVPFLLNLKITNFDQNILLVIFLIAVVQASDVLQYIWGKLLGKRKIAPVLSPSKTVEGFVGGVLSATALATALWWITPFTPFQAGLIGLVICLMGFAGGLVMSAIKRDFGVKDWGHMIKGHGGMMDRVDS
;
A
#
# COMPACT_ATOMS: atom_id res chain seq x y z
N MET A 1 -3.84 -10.73 25.06
CA MET A 1 -2.81 -11.17 24.10
C MET A 1 -1.50 -10.47 24.47
N THR A 2 -0.51 -11.18 25.01
CA THR A 2 0.81 -10.59 25.28
C THR A 2 1.52 -10.43 23.95
N LEU A 3 1.87 -9.20 23.60
CA LEU A 3 2.63 -8.93 22.37
C LEU A 3 3.98 -9.68 22.44
N PRO A 4 4.41 -10.35 21.35
CA PRO A 4 5.66 -11.07 21.32
C PRO A 4 6.85 -10.15 21.59
N PHE A 5 7.88 -10.66 22.26
CA PHE A 5 9.09 -9.91 22.64
C PHE A 5 9.78 -9.28 21.41
N SER A 6 9.75 -9.97 20.27
CA SER A 6 10.25 -9.47 18.98
C SER A 6 9.56 -8.19 18.48
N LEU A 7 8.24 -8.03 18.76
CA LEU A 7 7.49 -6.83 18.41
C LEU A 7 7.99 -5.59 19.17
N TRP A 8 8.37 -5.74 20.44
CA TRP A 8 8.89 -4.61 21.22
C TRP A 8 10.19 -4.06 20.63
N TRP A 9 11.10 -4.92 20.19
CA TRP A 9 12.33 -4.48 19.53
C TRP A 9 12.07 -3.78 18.21
N LEU A 10 11.10 -4.25 17.41
CA LEU A 10 10.70 -3.58 16.17
C LEU A 10 10.08 -2.22 16.45
N PHE A 11 9.20 -2.10 17.44
CA PHE A 11 8.63 -0.80 17.82
C PHE A 11 9.69 0.16 18.34
N LEU A 12 10.63 -0.31 19.13
CA LEU A 12 11.76 0.50 19.60
C LEU A 12 12.64 0.97 18.43
N ALA A 13 12.90 0.11 17.45
CA ALA A 13 13.67 0.48 16.26
C ALA A 13 12.94 1.54 15.42
N ILE A 14 11.63 1.37 15.16
CA ILE A 14 10.82 2.35 14.45
C ILE A 14 10.78 3.68 15.22
N LEU A 15 10.58 3.63 16.54
CA LEU A 15 10.57 4.79 17.40
C LEU A 15 11.91 5.53 17.34
N ALA A 16 13.04 4.82 17.41
CA ALA A 16 14.37 5.40 17.30
C ALA A 16 14.58 6.10 15.97
N ILE A 17 14.14 5.47 14.86
CA ILE A 17 14.21 6.07 13.51
C ILE A 17 13.37 7.37 13.46
N LEU A 18 12.14 7.36 13.97
CA LEU A 18 11.26 8.53 13.97
C LEU A 18 11.80 9.67 14.85
N ILE A 19 12.34 9.35 16.02
CA ILE A 19 12.98 10.35 16.89
C ILE A 19 14.21 10.96 16.20
N THR A 20 15.05 10.13 15.59
CA THR A 20 16.23 10.60 14.85
C THR A 20 15.83 11.49 13.68
N ALA A 21 14.84 11.08 12.88
CA ALA A 21 14.32 11.89 11.78
C ALA A 21 13.74 13.22 12.27
N SER A 22 12.97 13.21 13.37
CA SER A 22 12.40 14.42 13.97
C SER A 22 13.48 15.36 14.49
N SER A 23 14.53 14.82 15.11
CA SER A 23 15.68 15.61 15.60
C SER A 23 16.42 16.28 14.45
N ILE A 24 16.68 15.54 13.36
CA ILE A 24 17.30 16.09 12.13
C ILE A 24 16.40 17.18 11.53
N GLY A 25 15.11 16.93 11.40
CA GLY A 25 14.14 17.89 10.86
C GLY A 25 14.09 19.18 11.68
N SER A 26 14.12 19.07 13.01
CA SER A 26 14.15 20.21 13.94
C SER A 26 15.46 21.02 13.85
N ILE A 27 16.61 20.33 13.80
CA ILE A 27 17.93 20.99 13.64
C ILE A 27 18.00 21.73 12.31
N LEU A 28 17.51 21.14 11.22
CA LEU A 28 17.47 21.81 9.92
C LEU A 28 16.53 23.02 9.92
N ALA A 29 15.39 22.93 10.61
CA ALA A 29 14.47 24.06 10.76
C ALA A 29 15.07 25.22 11.55
N LEU A 30 15.86 24.93 12.59
CA LEU A 30 16.60 25.94 13.35
C LEU A 30 17.72 26.59 12.53
N LYS A 31 18.44 25.80 11.71
CA LYS A 31 19.60 26.27 10.91
C LYS A 31 19.20 27.06 9.66
N TYR A 32 18.17 26.65 8.97
CA TYR A 32 17.79 27.19 7.65
C TYR A 32 16.43 27.92 7.66
N GLY A 33 15.76 27.98 8.81
CA GLY A 33 14.44 28.57 8.98
C GLY A 33 13.29 27.62 8.68
N SER A 34 12.25 27.66 9.52
CA SER A 34 11.05 26.81 9.37
C SER A 34 10.19 27.15 8.15
N GLN A 35 10.37 28.32 7.56
CA GLN A 35 9.66 28.79 6.35
C GLN A 35 10.26 28.24 5.05
N ASN A 36 11.40 27.56 5.10
CA ASN A 36 11.99 26.94 3.92
C ASN A 36 11.06 25.83 3.41
N PRO A 37 10.56 25.89 2.14
CA PRO A 37 9.57 24.92 1.61
C PRO A 37 10.06 23.47 1.67
N THR A 38 11.36 23.23 1.49
CA THR A 38 11.96 21.89 1.54
C THR A 38 11.91 21.32 2.97
N ILE A 39 12.25 22.14 3.97
CA ILE A 39 12.28 21.75 5.37
C ILE A 39 10.84 21.57 5.91
N SER A 40 9.95 22.50 5.55
CA SER A 40 8.53 22.40 5.90
C SER A 40 7.92 21.10 5.35
N ASN A 41 8.21 20.74 4.09
CA ASN A 41 7.76 19.48 3.49
C ASN A 41 8.38 18.26 4.18
N LEU A 42 9.68 18.29 4.52
CA LEU A 42 10.33 17.22 5.28
C LEU A 42 9.65 17.00 6.62
N ASN A 43 9.42 18.05 7.41
CA ASN A 43 8.77 17.96 8.70
C ASN A 43 7.31 17.50 8.59
N ALA A 44 6.57 17.95 7.57
CA ALA A 44 5.22 17.46 7.29
C ALA A 44 5.21 15.94 7.03
N ARG A 45 6.20 15.43 6.29
CA ARG A 45 6.37 13.99 6.05
C ARG A 45 6.68 13.22 7.34
N ILE A 46 7.59 13.71 8.16
CA ILE A 46 7.93 13.08 9.44
C ILE A 46 6.70 13.01 10.35
N ASN A 47 5.93 14.11 10.43
CA ASN A 47 4.69 14.13 11.23
C ASN A 47 3.64 13.15 10.69
N ALA A 48 3.50 13.02 9.36
CA ALA A 48 2.62 12.03 8.78
C ALA A 48 3.05 10.59 9.14
N TRP A 49 4.36 10.31 9.15
CA TRP A 49 4.88 9.01 9.58
C TRP A 49 4.57 8.70 11.06
N TRP A 50 4.64 9.70 11.96
CA TRP A 50 4.21 9.53 13.36
C TRP A 50 2.75 9.09 13.46
N VAL A 51 1.86 9.77 12.72
CA VAL A 51 0.43 9.44 12.72
C VAL A 51 0.19 8.05 12.14
N MET A 52 0.78 7.74 10.99
CA MET A 52 0.62 6.43 10.36
C MET A 52 1.12 5.30 11.25
N THR A 53 2.28 5.47 11.89
CA THR A 53 2.85 4.47 12.81
C THR A 53 1.95 4.29 14.04
N LEU A 54 1.45 5.38 14.63
CA LEU A 54 0.55 5.31 15.78
C LEU A 54 -0.74 4.54 15.43
N VAL A 55 -1.36 4.86 14.32
CA VAL A 55 -2.58 4.18 13.85
C VAL A 55 -2.33 2.70 13.59
N LEU A 56 -1.19 2.35 12.98
CA LEU A 56 -0.81 0.96 12.73
C LEU A 56 -0.57 0.20 14.04
N VAL A 57 0.13 0.80 15.00
CA VAL A 57 0.37 0.19 16.32
C VAL A 57 -0.94 -0.04 17.05
N LEU A 58 -1.85 0.94 17.05
CA LEU A 58 -3.17 0.79 17.68
C LEU A 58 -3.97 -0.35 17.04
N ALA A 59 -3.95 -0.45 15.71
CA ALA A 59 -4.61 -1.55 15.00
C ALA A 59 -4.00 -2.91 15.35
N PHE A 60 -2.69 -3.01 15.48
CA PHE A 60 -2.02 -4.25 15.84
C PHE A 60 -2.25 -4.65 17.30
N VAL A 61 -2.32 -3.69 18.22
CA VAL A 61 -2.66 -3.95 19.63
C VAL A 61 -4.08 -4.48 19.78
N THR A 62 -5.02 -4.02 18.95
CA THR A 62 -6.40 -4.53 18.93
C THR A 62 -6.54 -5.87 18.18
N GLY A 63 -5.43 -6.40 17.65
CA GLY A 63 -5.35 -7.72 17.05
C GLY A 63 -5.99 -7.82 15.66
N HIS A 64 -6.50 -9.02 15.33
CA HIS A 64 -7.04 -9.33 14.01
C HIS A 64 -8.19 -8.39 13.59
N ILE A 65 -9.14 -8.12 14.48
CA ILE A 65 -10.31 -7.28 14.17
C ILE A 65 -9.87 -5.83 13.90
N GLY A 66 -9.01 -5.26 14.76
CA GLY A 66 -8.55 -3.89 14.57
C GLY A 66 -7.69 -3.71 13.34
N SER A 67 -6.81 -4.67 13.07
CA SER A 67 -6.00 -4.66 11.83
C SER A 67 -6.89 -4.74 10.59
N THR A 68 -7.86 -5.67 10.58
CA THR A 68 -8.81 -5.80 9.47
C THR A 68 -9.64 -4.53 9.27
N PHE A 69 -10.10 -3.91 10.36
CA PHE A 69 -10.84 -2.65 10.30
C PHE A 69 -9.97 -1.49 9.79
N LEU A 70 -8.71 -1.39 10.19
CA LEU A 70 -7.79 -0.39 9.64
C LEU A 70 -7.66 -0.54 8.12
N PHE A 71 -7.38 -1.76 7.64
CA PHE A 71 -7.22 -2.00 6.20
C PHE A 71 -8.53 -1.83 5.42
N PHE A 72 -9.69 -2.07 6.05
CA PHE A 72 -11.00 -1.71 5.50
C PHE A 72 -11.10 -0.20 5.26
N LEU A 73 -10.70 0.63 6.23
CA LEU A 73 -10.70 2.09 6.09
C LEU A 73 -9.69 2.57 5.04
N VAL A 74 -8.51 1.95 4.98
CA VAL A 74 -7.51 2.22 3.95
C VAL A 74 -8.07 1.90 2.56
N SER A 75 -8.69 0.72 2.38
CA SER A 75 -9.34 0.34 1.12
C SER A 75 -10.50 1.26 0.76
N PHE A 76 -11.31 1.67 1.73
CA PHE A 76 -12.39 2.64 1.49
C PHE A 76 -11.84 3.98 0.97
N ALA A 77 -10.80 4.51 1.63
CA ALA A 77 -10.18 5.76 1.21
C ALA A 77 -9.52 5.63 -0.18
N ALA A 78 -8.78 4.54 -0.43
CA ALA A 78 -8.14 4.25 -1.70
C ALA A 78 -9.17 4.09 -2.84
N LEU A 79 -10.26 3.33 -2.60
CA LEU A 79 -11.35 3.16 -3.56
C LEU A 79 -12.02 4.50 -3.88
N ARG A 80 -12.27 5.33 -2.87
CA ARG A 80 -12.84 6.67 -3.05
C ARG A 80 -11.93 7.55 -3.92
N GLU A 81 -10.62 7.55 -3.68
CA GLU A 81 -9.66 8.29 -4.49
C GLU A 81 -9.65 7.80 -5.94
N CYS A 82 -9.56 6.49 -6.17
CA CYS A 82 -9.60 5.91 -7.51
C CYS A 82 -10.90 6.26 -8.25
N LEU A 83 -12.05 6.02 -7.63
CA LEU A 83 -13.35 6.23 -8.28
C LEU A 83 -13.69 7.71 -8.48
N SER A 84 -13.11 8.63 -7.69
CA SER A 84 -13.28 10.07 -7.89
C SER A 84 -12.66 10.58 -9.19
N LEU A 85 -11.70 9.86 -9.75
CA LEU A 85 -11.05 10.17 -11.03
C LEU A 85 -11.73 9.50 -12.23
N VAL A 86 -12.59 8.51 -11.99
CA VAL A 86 -13.31 7.82 -13.06
C VAL A 86 -14.44 8.70 -13.57
N TYR A 87 -14.47 8.92 -14.89
CA TYR A 87 -15.61 9.54 -15.54
C TYR A 87 -16.86 8.66 -15.31
N SER A 88 -17.81 9.16 -14.55
CA SER A 88 -19.03 8.43 -14.19
C SER A 88 -20.27 9.19 -14.67
N ARG A 89 -21.35 8.44 -14.89
CA ARG A 89 -22.67 8.97 -15.30
C ARG A 89 -23.73 8.56 -14.29
N ARG A 90 -24.94 9.13 -14.40
CA ARG A 90 -26.06 8.77 -13.51
C ARG A 90 -26.35 7.28 -13.49
N GLY A 91 -26.19 6.58 -14.64
CA GLY A 91 -26.34 5.13 -14.73
C GLY A 91 -25.33 4.31 -13.92
N ASP A 92 -24.20 4.88 -13.55
CA ASP A 92 -23.16 4.19 -12.77
C ASP A 92 -23.42 4.28 -11.26
N TYR A 93 -24.37 5.06 -10.78
CA TYR A 93 -24.60 5.23 -9.33
C TYR A 93 -24.88 3.92 -8.61
N ALA A 94 -25.70 3.03 -9.21
CA ALA A 94 -25.95 1.72 -8.63
C ALA A 94 -24.68 0.90 -8.47
N VAL A 95 -23.80 0.96 -9.48
CA VAL A 95 -22.48 0.28 -9.46
C VAL A 95 -21.58 0.86 -8.39
N LEU A 96 -21.49 2.19 -8.29
CA LEU A 96 -20.66 2.86 -7.27
C LEU A 96 -21.17 2.54 -5.86
N VAL A 97 -22.49 2.58 -5.64
CA VAL A 97 -23.10 2.17 -4.36
C VAL A 97 -22.78 0.72 -4.05
N ALA A 98 -22.91 -0.18 -5.03
CA ALA A 98 -22.55 -1.59 -4.84
C ALA A 98 -21.06 -1.77 -4.48
N CYS A 99 -20.15 -1.02 -5.09
CA CYS A 99 -18.72 -1.09 -4.75
C CYS A 99 -18.44 -0.75 -3.29
N PHE A 100 -19.01 0.34 -2.77
CA PHE A 100 -18.76 0.82 -1.41
C PHE A 100 -19.54 0.07 -0.33
N TYR A 101 -20.80 -0.26 -0.58
CA TYR A 101 -21.71 -0.78 0.45
C TYR A 101 -21.95 -2.29 0.38
N VAL A 102 -21.54 -2.93 -0.72
CA VAL A 102 -21.65 -4.39 -0.87
C VAL A 102 -20.30 -5.02 -1.07
N VAL A 103 -19.60 -4.69 -2.16
CA VAL A 103 -18.35 -5.39 -2.55
C VAL A 103 -17.26 -5.23 -1.49
N LEU A 104 -17.01 -4.00 -1.06
CA LEU A 104 -15.97 -3.73 -0.06
C LEU A 104 -16.27 -4.39 1.29
N PRO A 105 -17.45 -4.21 1.92
CA PRO A 105 -17.75 -4.88 3.20
C PRO A 105 -17.76 -6.40 3.11
N VAL A 106 -18.27 -6.98 2.02
CA VAL A 106 -18.32 -8.43 1.83
C VAL A 106 -16.90 -9.01 1.67
N GLN A 107 -16.00 -8.33 0.94
CA GLN A 107 -14.61 -8.76 0.85
C GLN A 107 -13.93 -8.83 2.23
N TYR A 108 -14.13 -7.82 3.06
CA TYR A 108 -13.55 -7.78 4.41
C TYR A 108 -14.28 -8.72 5.40
N TYR A 109 -15.55 -9.03 5.16
CA TYR A 109 -16.25 -10.10 5.88
C TYR A 109 -15.59 -11.46 5.64
N PHE A 110 -15.16 -11.77 4.41
CA PHE A 110 -14.42 -13.00 4.13
C PHE A 110 -13.04 -13.02 4.78
N VAL A 111 -12.39 -11.87 4.95
CA VAL A 111 -11.16 -11.77 5.76
C VAL A 111 -11.44 -12.12 7.22
N LEU A 112 -12.51 -11.58 7.82
CA LEU A 112 -12.85 -11.82 9.23
C LEU A 112 -13.29 -13.25 9.49
N THR A 113 -13.97 -13.91 8.54
CA THR A 113 -14.48 -15.27 8.67
C THR A 113 -13.51 -16.35 8.21
N ASP A 114 -12.28 -15.98 7.77
CA ASP A 114 -11.27 -16.90 7.24
C ASP A 114 -11.80 -17.77 6.07
N TRP A 115 -12.71 -17.22 5.25
CA TRP A 115 -13.27 -17.94 4.10
C TRP A 115 -12.44 -17.71 2.84
N TYR A 116 -11.25 -18.35 2.79
CA TYR A 116 -10.26 -18.16 1.72
C TYR A 116 -10.84 -18.37 0.31
N GLY A 117 -11.65 -19.40 0.08
CA GLY A 117 -12.20 -19.70 -1.25
C GLY A 117 -13.00 -18.51 -1.81
N MET A 118 -13.95 -17.96 -1.02
CA MET A 118 -14.72 -16.79 -1.44
C MET A 118 -13.87 -15.52 -1.47
N PHE A 119 -12.98 -15.33 -0.51
CA PHE A 119 -12.04 -14.21 -0.49
C PHE A 119 -11.26 -14.09 -1.80
N ALA A 120 -10.72 -15.21 -2.30
CA ALA A 120 -9.87 -15.23 -3.50
C ALA A 120 -10.64 -14.99 -4.81
N ILE A 121 -11.92 -15.39 -4.91
CA ILE A 121 -12.68 -15.33 -6.17
C ILE A 121 -13.77 -14.26 -6.19
N PHE A 122 -14.15 -13.70 -5.05
CA PHE A 122 -15.30 -12.80 -4.95
C PHE A 122 -15.16 -11.56 -5.85
N ILE A 123 -14.08 -10.80 -5.70
CA ILE A 123 -13.87 -9.60 -6.54
C ILE A 123 -13.47 -10.00 -7.98
N PRO A 124 -12.43 -10.86 -8.22
CA PRO A 124 -11.97 -11.11 -9.58
C PRO A 124 -12.96 -11.91 -10.44
N VAL A 125 -13.93 -12.58 -9.85
CA VAL A 125 -14.93 -13.35 -10.60
C VAL A 125 -16.33 -12.78 -10.41
N TYR A 126 -16.87 -12.80 -9.19
CA TYR A 126 -18.28 -12.44 -8.99
C TYR A 126 -18.53 -10.95 -9.17
N ALA A 127 -17.79 -10.09 -8.49
CA ALA A 127 -17.96 -8.65 -8.67
C ALA A 127 -17.60 -8.22 -10.10
N PHE A 128 -16.54 -8.82 -10.70
CA PHE A 128 -16.12 -8.55 -12.06
C PHE A 128 -17.22 -8.82 -13.07
N LEU A 129 -18.03 -9.89 -12.90
CA LEU A 129 -19.12 -10.26 -13.81
C LEU A 129 -20.44 -9.52 -13.48
N LEU A 130 -20.74 -9.30 -12.19
CA LEU A 130 -22.01 -8.72 -11.78
C LEU A 130 -22.09 -7.20 -11.95
N LEU A 131 -20.99 -6.47 -11.73
CA LEU A 131 -21.00 -5.01 -11.83
C LEU A 131 -21.31 -4.50 -13.25
N PRO A 132 -20.80 -5.10 -14.35
CA PRO A 132 -21.21 -4.75 -15.70
C PRO A 132 -22.70 -4.98 -15.97
N ILE A 133 -23.30 -6.00 -15.36
CA ILE A 133 -24.75 -6.24 -15.48
C ILE A 133 -25.51 -5.07 -14.85
N LEU A 134 -25.13 -4.64 -13.65
CA LEU A 134 -25.74 -3.47 -12.99
C LEU A 134 -25.56 -2.19 -13.82
N ALA A 135 -24.38 -1.99 -14.39
CA ALA A 135 -24.13 -0.86 -15.30
C ALA A 135 -25.00 -0.94 -16.57
N GLY A 136 -25.14 -2.14 -17.14
CA GLY A 136 -25.94 -2.38 -18.36
C GLY A 136 -27.43 -2.16 -18.16
N LEU A 137 -27.97 -2.47 -16.98
CA LEU A 137 -29.37 -2.22 -16.61
C LEU A 137 -29.75 -0.73 -16.64
N SER A 138 -28.76 0.17 -16.58
CA SER A 138 -29.01 1.62 -16.74
C SER A 138 -29.35 2.03 -18.18
N GLY A 139 -29.09 1.18 -19.16
CA GLY A 139 -29.38 1.43 -20.58
C GLY A 139 -28.46 2.44 -21.26
N ASP A 140 -27.38 2.88 -20.62
CA ASP A 140 -26.45 3.89 -21.16
C ASP A 140 -25.18 3.23 -21.76
N PRO A 141 -25.09 3.07 -23.10
CA PRO A 141 -23.95 2.45 -23.76
C PRO A 141 -22.73 3.38 -23.91
N THR A 142 -22.84 4.66 -23.52
CA THR A 142 -21.78 5.65 -23.75
C THR A 142 -20.54 5.31 -22.97
N ARG A 143 -19.42 5.01 -23.67
CA ARG A 143 -18.14 4.61 -23.07
C ARG A 143 -18.28 3.47 -22.05
N PHE A 144 -19.24 2.56 -22.27
CA PHE A 144 -19.60 1.51 -21.31
C PHE A 144 -18.38 0.70 -20.86
N LEU A 145 -17.61 0.18 -21.81
CA LEU A 145 -16.44 -0.66 -21.50
C LEU A 145 -15.35 0.13 -20.73
N ASP A 146 -15.08 1.37 -21.14
CA ASP A 146 -14.08 2.23 -20.47
C ASP A 146 -14.48 2.53 -19.01
N ARG A 147 -15.74 2.91 -18.76
CA ARG A 147 -16.25 3.16 -17.40
C ARG A 147 -16.21 1.89 -16.54
N THR A 148 -16.71 0.79 -17.07
CA THR A 148 -16.76 -0.50 -16.37
C THR A 148 -15.36 -1.01 -16.06
N ALA A 149 -14.46 -1.00 -17.02
CA ALA A 149 -13.07 -1.43 -16.82
C ALA A 149 -12.37 -0.60 -15.73
N LYS A 150 -12.54 0.73 -15.74
CA LYS A 150 -11.94 1.61 -14.73
C LYS A 150 -12.48 1.34 -13.33
N ILE A 151 -13.78 1.07 -13.18
CA ILE A 151 -14.38 0.69 -11.89
C ILE A 151 -13.84 -0.67 -11.42
N GLN A 152 -13.77 -1.66 -12.31
CA GLN A 152 -13.24 -2.99 -12.00
C GLN A 152 -11.77 -2.92 -11.57
N TRP A 153 -10.92 -2.18 -12.30
CA TRP A 153 -9.54 -1.96 -11.93
C TRP A 153 -9.42 -1.24 -10.57
N SER A 154 -10.25 -0.23 -10.33
CA SER A 154 -10.27 0.46 -9.03
C SER A 154 -10.56 -0.51 -7.90
N LEU A 155 -11.53 -1.42 -8.03
CA LEU A 155 -11.82 -2.46 -7.04
C LEU A 155 -10.65 -3.46 -6.87
N MET A 156 -10.04 -3.88 -7.96
CA MET A 156 -8.90 -4.81 -7.91
C MET A 156 -7.75 -4.23 -7.11
N VAL A 157 -7.31 -3.01 -7.42
CA VAL A 157 -6.13 -2.43 -6.78
C VAL A 157 -6.40 -1.90 -5.37
N SER A 158 -7.58 -1.29 -5.12
CA SER A 158 -7.88 -0.63 -3.85
C SER A 158 -8.58 -1.52 -2.81
N VAL A 159 -9.23 -2.60 -3.23
CA VAL A 159 -9.94 -3.49 -2.29
C VAL A 159 -9.33 -4.89 -2.30
N PHE A 160 -9.26 -5.55 -3.45
CA PHE A 160 -8.77 -6.92 -3.53
C PHE A 160 -7.30 -7.02 -3.10
N CYS A 161 -6.40 -6.26 -3.73
CA CYS A 161 -4.98 -6.31 -3.39
C CYS A 161 -4.72 -5.90 -1.93
N ILE A 162 -5.31 -4.79 -1.46
CA ILE A 162 -5.09 -4.30 -0.09
C ILE A 162 -5.63 -5.30 0.95
N SER A 163 -6.76 -5.97 0.68
CA SER A 163 -7.35 -6.95 1.62
C SER A 163 -6.48 -8.18 1.87
N HIS A 164 -5.49 -8.47 1.00
CA HIS A 164 -4.52 -9.54 1.23
C HIS A 164 -3.59 -9.26 2.41
N VAL A 165 -3.32 -7.99 2.73
CA VAL A 165 -2.46 -7.64 3.86
C VAL A 165 -3.04 -8.12 5.19
N PRO A 166 -4.27 -7.75 5.60
CA PRO A 166 -4.86 -8.31 6.82
C PRO A 166 -5.17 -9.80 6.70
N PHE A 167 -5.35 -10.36 5.50
CA PHE A 167 -5.55 -11.80 5.32
C PHE A 167 -4.33 -12.63 5.75
N LEU A 168 -3.11 -12.06 5.72
CA LEU A 168 -1.91 -12.70 6.24
C LEU A 168 -2.05 -13.10 7.72
N LEU A 169 -2.90 -12.39 8.49
CA LEU A 169 -3.15 -12.72 9.90
C LEU A 169 -3.92 -14.04 10.09
N ASN A 170 -4.60 -14.54 9.06
CA ASN A 170 -5.36 -15.76 9.07
C ASN A 170 -4.53 -17.02 8.72
N LEU A 171 -3.28 -16.83 8.27
CA LEU A 171 -2.45 -17.95 7.85
C LEU A 171 -2.19 -18.91 9.02
N LYS A 172 -2.42 -20.20 8.78
CA LYS A 172 -2.13 -21.28 9.75
C LYS A 172 -0.78 -21.90 9.39
N ILE A 173 0.29 -21.41 10.04
CA ILE A 173 1.65 -21.86 9.78
C ILE A 173 2.11 -22.71 10.95
N THR A 174 2.57 -23.94 10.67
CA THR A 174 3.06 -24.86 11.70
C THR A 174 4.20 -24.22 12.48
N ASN A 175 4.10 -24.25 13.81
CA ASN A 175 5.09 -23.68 14.75
C ASN A 175 5.30 -22.14 14.64
N PHE A 176 4.32 -21.40 14.09
CA PHE A 176 4.41 -19.95 14.01
C PHE A 176 3.04 -19.30 14.25
N ASP A 177 2.84 -18.72 15.44
CA ASP A 177 1.57 -18.10 15.86
C ASP A 177 1.60 -16.56 15.80
N GLN A 178 2.66 -15.98 15.25
CA GLN A 178 2.92 -14.53 15.27
C GLN A 178 2.73 -13.90 13.89
N ASN A 179 1.62 -14.17 13.23
CA ASN A 179 1.34 -13.71 11.85
C ASN A 179 1.42 -12.19 11.67
N ILE A 180 1.24 -11.42 12.75
CA ILE A 180 1.44 -9.98 12.73
C ILE A 180 2.86 -9.59 12.29
N LEU A 181 3.86 -10.40 12.61
CA LEU A 181 5.24 -10.18 12.18
C LEU A 181 5.40 -10.33 10.66
N LEU A 182 4.58 -11.17 10.01
CA LEU A 182 4.57 -11.27 8.54
C LEU A 182 4.06 -9.98 7.89
N VAL A 183 3.03 -9.36 8.48
CA VAL A 183 2.53 -8.06 8.00
C VAL A 183 3.59 -6.99 8.19
N ILE A 184 4.27 -6.97 9.34
CA ILE A 184 5.36 -6.02 9.60
C ILE A 184 6.53 -6.26 8.66
N PHE A 185 6.90 -7.52 8.42
CA PHE A 185 7.94 -7.89 7.46
C PHE A 185 7.62 -7.38 6.05
N LEU A 186 6.39 -7.63 5.58
CA LEU A 186 5.92 -7.14 4.28
C LEU A 186 6.04 -5.62 4.17
N ILE A 187 5.46 -4.88 5.13
CA ILE A 187 5.47 -3.41 5.14
C ILE A 187 6.92 -2.89 5.22
N ALA A 188 7.75 -3.47 6.09
CA ALA A 188 9.14 -3.04 6.24
C ALA A 188 9.96 -3.22 4.95
N VAL A 189 9.82 -4.37 4.28
CA VAL A 189 10.55 -4.67 3.03
C VAL A 189 10.07 -3.77 1.89
N VAL A 190 8.76 -3.57 1.73
CA VAL A 190 8.20 -2.68 0.70
C VAL A 190 8.69 -1.25 0.90
N GLN A 191 8.54 -0.70 2.12
CA GLN A 191 8.96 0.67 2.42
C GLN A 191 10.47 0.86 2.29
N ALA A 192 11.26 -0.12 2.75
CA ALA A 192 12.71 -0.09 2.56
C ALA A 192 13.10 -0.12 1.08
N SER A 193 12.42 -0.94 0.28
CA SER A 193 12.64 -1.01 -1.17
C SER A 193 12.43 0.34 -1.84
N ASP A 194 11.33 1.03 -1.54
CA ASP A 194 11.02 2.34 -2.13
C ASP A 194 12.04 3.41 -1.72
N VAL A 195 12.40 3.46 -0.43
CA VAL A 195 13.39 4.41 0.09
C VAL A 195 14.77 4.15 -0.51
N LEU A 196 15.21 2.88 -0.53
CA LEU A 196 16.53 2.51 -1.06
C LEU A 196 16.61 2.71 -2.57
N GLN A 197 15.54 2.42 -3.34
CA GLN A 197 15.48 2.74 -4.76
C GLN A 197 15.61 4.25 -5.02
N TYR A 198 14.98 5.08 -4.19
CA TYR A 198 15.13 6.52 -4.27
C TYR A 198 16.57 6.97 -3.95
N ILE A 199 17.18 6.45 -2.89
CA ILE A 199 18.55 6.80 -2.48
C ILE A 199 19.55 6.42 -3.58
N TRP A 200 19.55 5.16 -4.01
CA TRP A 200 20.44 4.70 -5.08
C TRP A 200 20.20 5.43 -6.40
N GLY A 201 18.93 5.72 -6.71
CA GLY A 201 18.57 6.48 -7.89
C GLY A 201 19.06 7.93 -7.86
N LYS A 202 19.16 8.55 -6.68
CA LYS A 202 19.73 9.90 -6.50
C LYS A 202 21.26 9.90 -6.55
N LEU A 203 21.89 8.89 -5.95
CA LEU A 203 23.35 8.81 -5.86
C LEU A 203 23.99 8.36 -7.18
N LEU A 204 23.45 7.33 -7.82
CA LEU A 204 24.07 6.65 -8.95
C LEU A 204 23.22 6.66 -10.23
N GLY A 205 21.97 7.12 -10.18
CA GLY A 205 21.01 7.00 -11.27
C GLY A 205 21.40 7.78 -12.51
N LYS A 206 21.59 7.08 -13.62
CA LYS A 206 21.91 7.65 -14.95
C LYS A 206 20.84 7.28 -15.99
N ARG A 207 20.41 6.01 -16.02
CA ARG A 207 19.49 5.47 -17.02
C ARG A 207 18.07 5.41 -16.48
N LYS A 208 17.12 6.06 -17.16
CA LYS A 208 15.70 6.01 -16.78
C LYS A 208 15.06 4.71 -17.23
N ILE A 209 14.23 4.08 -16.38
CA ILE A 209 13.49 2.86 -16.72
C ILE A 209 12.24 3.20 -17.54
N ALA A 210 11.45 4.16 -17.07
CA ALA A 210 10.18 4.53 -17.66
C ALA A 210 10.03 6.07 -17.71
N PRO A 211 10.71 6.76 -18.66
CA PRO A 211 10.78 8.23 -18.68
C PRO A 211 9.41 8.91 -18.73
N VAL A 212 8.45 8.31 -19.46
CA VAL A 212 7.11 8.87 -19.66
C VAL A 212 6.22 8.64 -18.43
N LEU A 213 6.27 7.45 -17.85
CA LEU A 213 5.39 7.06 -16.73
C LEU A 213 5.91 7.58 -15.39
N SER A 214 7.20 7.36 -15.13
CA SER A 214 7.86 7.72 -13.87
C SER A 214 9.29 8.21 -14.13
N PRO A 215 9.48 9.51 -14.39
CA PRO A 215 10.79 10.07 -14.76
C PRO A 215 11.84 10.03 -13.65
N SER A 216 11.42 9.74 -12.41
CA SER A 216 12.33 9.61 -11.26
C SER A 216 12.97 8.22 -11.13
N LYS A 217 12.34 7.17 -11.68
CA LYS A 217 12.83 5.78 -11.55
C LYS A 217 14.01 5.51 -12.50
N THR A 218 15.11 4.99 -11.95
CA THR A 218 16.35 4.68 -12.69
C THR A 218 16.74 3.21 -12.55
N VAL A 219 17.49 2.68 -13.52
CA VAL A 219 17.96 1.29 -13.51
C VAL A 219 18.88 1.04 -12.31
N GLU A 220 19.81 1.96 -12.06
CA GLU A 220 20.75 1.87 -10.94
C GLU A 220 20.02 1.95 -9.60
N GLY A 221 18.99 2.80 -9.50
CA GLY A 221 18.11 2.88 -8.33
C GLY A 221 17.34 1.59 -8.11
N PHE A 222 16.78 1.01 -9.17
CA PHE A 222 16.08 -0.27 -9.11
C PHE A 222 16.99 -1.40 -8.63
N VAL A 223 18.13 -1.61 -9.29
CA VAL A 223 19.06 -2.70 -8.95
C VAL A 223 19.59 -2.53 -7.53
N GLY A 224 20.14 -1.35 -7.20
CA GLY A 224 20.65 -1.07 -5.86
C GLY A 224 19.62 -1.18 -4.76
N GLY A 225 18.41 -0.65 -4.99
CA GLY A 225 17.30 -0.71 -4.05
C GLY A 225 16.81 -2.13 -3.81
N VAL A 226 16.58 -2.90 -4.89
CA VAL A 226 16.13 -4.30 -4.78
C VAL A 226 17.16 -5.15 -4.05
N LEU A 227 18.45 -5.06 -4.40
CA LEU A 227 19.50 -5.83 -3.73
C LEU A 227 19.62 -5.48 -2.25
N SER A 228 19.60 -4.19 -1.92
CA SER A 228 19.70 -3.73 -0.52
C SER A 228 18.48 -4.12 0.30
N ALA A 229 17.27 -4.00 -0.26
CA ALA A 229 16.04 -4.40 0.43
C ALA A 229 15.92 -5.93 0.57
N THR A 230 16.39 -6.70 -0.41
CA THR A 230 16.51 -8.17 -0.30
C THR A 230 17.48 -8.57 0.81
N ALA A 231 18.62 -7.90 0.92
CA ALA A 231 19.56 -8.12 2.02
C ALA A 231 18.92 -7.80 3.38
N LEU A 232 18.16 -6.71 3.48
CA LEU A 232 17.38 -6.39 4.68
C LEU A 232 16.35 -7.48 5.00
N ALA A 233 15.61 -7.95 4.00
CA ALA A 233 14.64 -9.04 4.18
C ALA A 233 15.34 -10.32 4.68
N THR A 234 16.51 -10.65 4.13
CA THR A 234 17.31 -11.75 4.61
C THR A 234 17.75 -11.54 6.07
N ALA A 235 18.17 -10.33 6.45
CA ALA A 235 18.57 -10.02 7.83
C ALA A 235 17.40 -10.10 8.81
N LEU A 236 16.16 -9.85 8.35
CA LEU A 236 14.92 -9.93 9.14
C LEU A 236 14.31 -11.35 9.23
N TRP A 237 15.01 -12.39 8.75
CA TRP A 237 14.48 -13.76 8.75
C TRP A 237 13.95 -14.22 10.11
N TRP A 238 14.56 -13.78 11.21
CA TRP A 238 14.23 -14.17 12.59
C TRP A 238 12.84 -13.72 13.08
N ILE A 239 12.18 -12.78 12.37
CA ILE A 239 10.77 -12.40 12.66
C ILE A 239 9.78 -13.19 11.81
N THR A 240 10.22 -14.13 11.00
CA THR A 240 9.41 -14.88 10.05
C THR A 240 9.56 -16.39 10.31
N PRO A 241 8.66 -17.24 9.82
CA PRO A 241 8.80 -18.68 9.89
C PRO A 241 9.80 -19.24 8.85
N PHE A 242 10.47 -18.37 8.10
CA PHE A 242 11.31 -18.72 6.96
C PHE A 242 12.77 -18.88 7.35
N THR A 243 13.51 -19.71 6.60
CA THR A 243 14.98 -19.71 6.66
C THR A 243 15.52 -18.41 6.06
N PRO A 244 16.80 -18.02 6.37
CA PRO A 244 17.40 -16.80 5.79
C PRO A 244 17.31 -16.74 4.26
N PHE A 245 17.54 -17.88 3.59
CA PHE A 245 17.44 -17.97 2.14
C PHE A 245 15.99 -17.76 1.64
N GLN A 246 15.01 -18.38 2.28
CA GLN A 246 13.61 -18.21 1.94
C GLN A 246 13.13 -16.78 2.18
N ALA A 247 13.52 -16.16 3.30
CA ALA A 247 13.21 -14.76 3.61
C ALA A 247 13.81 -13.83 2.55
N GLY A 248 15.03 -14.09 2.08
CA GLY A 248 15.64 -13.36 0.99
C GLY A 248 14.90 -13.52 -0.34
N LEU A 249 14.49 -14.74 -0.71
CA LEU A 249 13.70 -14.98 -1.92
C LEU A 249 12.35 -14.28 -1.88
N ILE A 250 11.64 -14.37 -0.74
CA ILE A 250 10.35 -13.68 -0.55
C ILE A 250 10.57 -12.17 -0.62
N GLY A 251 11.61 -11.64 0.03
CA GLY A 251 11.96 -10.22 -0.05
C GLY A 251 12.25 -9.76 -1.47
N LEU A 252 12.97 -10.57 -2.27
CA LEU A 252 13.19 -10.29 -3.69
C LEU A 252 11.87 -10.21 -4.46
N VAL A 253 10.97 -11.17 -4.28
CA VAL A 253 9.65 -11.18 -4.94
C VAL A 253 8.86 -9.94 -4.53
N ILE A 254 8.82 -9.60 -3.23
CA ILE A 254 8.14 -8.39 -2.73
C ILE A 254 8.69 -7.14 -3.43
N CYS A 255 10.02 -6.98 -3.50
CA CYS A 255 10.64 -5.81 -4.14
C CYS A 255 10.33 -5.73 -5.65
N LEU A 256 10.38 -6.86 -6.36
CA LEU A 256 10.08 -6.90 -7.79
C LEU A 256 8.61 -6.60 -8.07
N MET A 257 7.69 -7.21 -7.31
CA MET A 257 6.25 -6.98 -7.47
C MET A 257 5.85 -5.57 -7.03
N GLY A 258 6.40 -5.03 -5.95
CA GLY A 258 6.17 -3.65 -5.53
C GLY A 258 6.64 -2.64 -6.59
N PHE A 259 7.82 -2.85 -7.18
CA PHE A 259 8.27 -2.02 -8.29
C PHE A 259 7.35 -2.09 -9.51
N ALA A 260 6.94 -3.30 -9.90
CA ALA A 260 6.03 -3.52 -11.04
C ALA A 260 4.65 -2.89 -10.76
N GLY A 261 4.11 -3.07 -9.55
CA GLY A 261 2.87 -2.43 -9.09
C GLY A 261 2.95 -0.91 -9.20
N GLY A 262 4.00 -0.30 -8.65
CA GLY A 262 4.22 1.14 -8.73
C GLY A 262 4.38 1.67 -10.18
N LEU A 263 4.85 0.86 -11.13
CA LEU A 263 4.84 1.23 -12.56
C LEU A 263 3.42 1.19 -13.15
N VAL A 264 2.65 0.14 -12.85
CA VAL A 264 1.24 0.02 -13.30
C VAL A 264 0.42 1.18 -12.74
N MET A 265 0.55 1.47 -11.44
CA MET A 265 -0.16 2.58 -10.81
C MET A 265 0.26 3.93 -11.40
N SER A 266 1.54 4.10 -11.75
CA SER A 266 2.01 5.30 -12.47
C SER A 266 1.37 5.40 -13.86
N ALA A 267 1.23 4.29 -14.60
CA ALA A 267 0.56 4.28 -15.89
C ALA A 267 -0.92 4.67 -15.78
N ILE A 268 -1.63 4.12 -14.80
CA ILE A 268 -3.05 4.44 -14.54
C ILE A 268 -3.19 5.94 -14.17
N LYS A 269 -2.32 6.48 -13.32
CA LYS A 269 -2.31 7.93 -13.01
C LYS A 269 -2.16 8.79 -14.26
N ARG A 270 -1.29 8.40 -15.19
CA ARG A 270 -1.11 9.14 -16.47
C ARG A 270 -2.32 9.00 -17.39
N ASP A 271 -2.99 7.85 -17.43
CA ASP A 271 -4.25 7.68 -18.18
C ASP A 271 -5.36 8.57 -17.62
N PHE A 272 -5.43 8.75 -16.30
CA PHE A 272 -6.34 9.71 -15.66
C PHE A 272 -5.89 11.17 -15.78
N GLY A 273 -4.71 11.46 -16.35
CA GLY A 273 -4.17 12.82 -16.47
C GLY A 273 -3.71 13.44 -15.14
N VAL A 274 -3.47 12.63 -14.11
CA VAL A 274 -3.05 13.10 -12.79
C VAL A 274 -1.64 12.62 -12.43
N LYS A 275 -1.04 13.27 -11.43
CA LYS A 275 0.26 12.87 -10.86
C LYS A 275 0.08 12.08 -9.57
N ASP A 276 -0.80 12.53 -8.71
CA ASP A 276 -1.09 11.95 -7.40
C ASP A 276 -2.58 11.58 -7.35
N TRP A 277 -2.95 10.53 -6.60
CA TRP A 277 -4.32 10.06 -6.49
C TRP A 277 -5.23 11.01 -5.70
N GLY A 278 -4.65 11.78 -4.78
CA GLY A 278 -5.39 12.69 -3.92
C GLY A 278 -4.46 13.56 -3.08
N HIS A 279 -5.04 14.27 -2.10
CA HIS A 279 -4.33 15.18 -1.21
C HIS A 279 -4.63 14.91 0.27
N MET A 280 -5.04 13.68 0.60
CA MET A 280 -5.50 13.32 1.95
C MET A 280 -4.38 13.42 2.99
N ILE A 281 -3.15 13.07 2.61
CA ILE A 281 -2.00 13.05 3.52
C ILE A 281 -1.04 14.19 3.15
N LYS A 282 -0.90 15.17 4.05
CA LYS A 282 0.00 16.33 3.84
C LYS A 282 1.42 15.88 3.53
N GLY A 283 1.98 16.36 2.43
CA GLY A 283 3.33 16.05 1.98
C GLY A 283 3.51 14.66 1.32
N HIS A 284 2.43 13.84 1.25
CA HIS A 284 2.48 12.47 0.75
C HIS A 284 1.45 12.13 -0.34
N GLY A 285 0.54 13.03 -0.70
CA GLY A 285 -0.52 12.77 -1.69
C GLY A 285 -1.74 12.09 -1.08
N GLY A 286 -2.37 11.20 -1.83
CA GLY A 286 -3.53 10.43 -1.40
C GLY A 286 -3.19 9.18 -0.57
N MET A 287 -4.24 8.51 -0.09
CA MET A 287 -4.12 7.20 0.56
C MET A 287 -3.60 6.16 -0.43
N MET A 288 -4.10 6.17 -1.67
CA MET A 288 -3.65 5.25 -2.71
C MET A 288 -2.17 5.42 -3.05
N ASP A 289 -1.61 6.66 -2.97
CA ASP A 289 -0.18 6.91 -3.15
C ASP A 289 0.71 6.32 -2.04
N ARG A 290 0.12 5.77 -0.98
CA ARG A 290 0.84 5.11 0.14
C ARG A 290 0.79 3.59 0.09
N VAL A 291 -0.08 3.04 -0.72
CA VAL A 291 -0.32 1.59 -0.86
C VAL A 291 -0.15 1.10 -2.30
N ASP A 292 0.40 1.92 -3.18
CA ASP A 292 0.54 1.64 -4.61
C ASP A 292 1.81 0.84 -4.98
N SER A 293 2.62 0.46 -4.00
CA SER A 293 3.84 -0.35 -4.16
C SER A 293 3.73 -1.78 -3.62
#